data_af9cceab465ada56683b0f7c1c9eac01
#
_entry.id   af9cceab465ada56683b0f7c1c9eac01
#
_cell.length_a   1.000
_cell.length_b   1.000
_cell.length_c   1.000
_cell.angle_alpha   90.00
_cell.angle_beta   90.00
_cell.angle_gamma   90.00
#
_symmetry.space_group_name_H-M   'P 1'
#
loop_
_entity.id
_entity.type
_entity.pdbx_description
1 polymer ?
#
loop_
_entity_poly.entity_id
_entity_poly.type
_entity_poly.pdbx_seq_one_letter_code
_entity_poly.pdbx_strand_id
1 'polypeptide(L)'
;MENQPNSNPLRKLYLLLLAIGPGIFAIGYTIGTGSVTSMIVAGSEHGMQLLWGLFLSCLFSWVLMEAYGRYALVTGESALFGFKKHLKFGSAISILIIIGVSFGQWNSLIGILGISANAIFETIVLFIPALEGYEYWGVLITALIIISIMYTMLWHGSYTVFERILVIFVSFMGLSFFLSFFIAIPDASAILNGMIPSIPEVENGEKGEGQLLVAAIVGTTMAAATFLSRPLFIQGKGWTIENMKDQSKDARWAAILIFIISGSIMAVAMGAFYHDGVKVERVLDMVDALEPIAGRFAIAIFFIGTLSAGLSSVFPILMICPLLIADYQDGKLDMKSKQFKTLTGIACLISLIVPVMGANPIKAQLVTQVLNVFVLPLVIFGILVLINRKELMGKYKAGPVLNIGIVLSLIFACFISYNGVLAILEKL
;
A
#
# COMPACT_ATOMS: atom_id res chain seq x y z
N MET A 1 -6.92 36.16 27.74
CA MET A 1 -6.48 36.15 26.33
C MET A 1 -4.99 35.87 26.33
N GLU A 2 -4.63 34.58 26.36
CA GLU A 2 -3.23 34.14 26.34
C GLU A 2 -2.79 34.02 24.88
N ASN A 3 -1.73 34.74 24.56
CA ASN A 3 -1.05 34.71 23.29
C ASN A 3 -0.55 33.27 23.01
N GLN A 4 -1.22 32.54 22.12
CA GLN A 4 -0.66 31.30 21.54
C GLN A 4 0.54 31.68 20.67
N PRO A 5 1.72 31.08 20.92
CA PRO A 5 2.90 31.37 20.13
C PRO A 5 2.66 30.93 18.68
N ASN A 6 3.09 31.77 17.73
CA ASN A 6 3.14 31.54 16.29
C ASN A 6 3.64 30.11 15.98
N SER A 7 2.73 29.18 15.79
CA SER A 7 3.11 27.81 15.50
C SER A 7 3.52 27.73 14.02
N ASN A 8 4.78 27.42 13.81
CA ASN A 8 5.36 27.14 12.49
C ASN A 8 4.41 26.28 11.67
N PRO A 9 4.02 26.66 10.44
CA PRO A 9 3.07 25.93 9.60
C PRO A 9 3.49 24.47 9.38
N LEU A 10 4.79 24.18 9.33
CA LEU A 10 5.32 22.81 9.26
C LEU A 10 5.01 22.00 10.53
N ARG A 11 5.04 22.65 11.71
CA ARG A 11 4.65 22.00 12.96
C ARG A 11 3.15 21.73 13.03
N LYS A 12 2.33 22.63 12.48
CA LYS A 12 0.87 22.41 12.38
C LYS A 12 0.57 21.24 11.43
N LEU A 13 1.21 21.19 10.28
CA LEU A 13 1.09 20.09 9.33
C LEU A 13 1.54 18.76 9.97
N TYR A 14 2.69 18.75 10.63
CA TYR A 14 3.18 17.57 11.34
C TYR A 14 2.23 17.10 12.44
N LEU A 15 1.68 18.02 13.24
CA LEU A 15 0.69 17.69 14.27
C LEU A 15 -0.64 17.20 13.68
N LEU A 16 -1.02 17.71 12.50
CA LEU A 16 -2.20 17.27 11.76
C LEU A 16 -2.00 15.85 11.24
N LEU A 17 -0.83 15.53 10.71
CA LEU A 17 -0.46 14.17 10.27
C LEU A 17 -0.36 13.18 11.44
N LEU A 18 0.17 13.60 12.59
CA LEU A 18 0.15 12.79 13.80
C LEU A 18 -1.27 12.59 14.37
N ALA A 19 -2.19 13.53 14.09
CA ALA A 19 -3.59 13.39 14.45
C ALA A 19 -4.34 12.41 13.54
N ILE A 20 -3.79 12.11 12.35
CA ILE A 20 -4.22 10.97 11.54
C ILE A 20 -3.82 9.71 12.32
N GLY A 21 -4.79 9.01 12.83
CA GLY A 21 -4.58 7.84 13.69
C GLY A 21 -3.98 6.64 12.96
N PRO A 22 -4.59 5.45 13.07
CA PRO A 22 -4.19 4.26 12.33
C PRO A 22 -4.20 4.42 10.81
N GLY A 23 -4.86 5.46 10.29
CA GLY A 23 -4.90 5.78 8.86
C GLY A 23 -3.54 6.13 8.26
N ILE A 24 -2.60 6.66 9.04
CA ILE A 24 -1.23 6.92 8.54
C ILE A 24 -0.52 5.63 8.13
N PHE A 25 -0.75 4.55 8.89
CA PHE A 25 -0.25 3.23 8.52
C PHE A 25 -0.90 2.74 7.22
N ALA A 26 -2.23 2.91 7.08
CA ALA A 26 -2.94 2.54 5.88
C ALA A 26 -2.39 3.28 4.64
N ILE A 27 -2.12 4.59 4.76
CA ILE A 27 -1.54 5.39 3.68
C ILE A 27 -0.14 4.89 3.33
N GLY A 28 0.77 4.80 4.29
CA GLY A 28 2.15 4.38 4.06
C GLY A 28 2.28 2.94 3.57
N TYR A 29 1.39 2.06 4.01
CA TYR A 29 1.33 0.68 3.57
C TYR A 29 0.79 0.55 2.14
N THR A 30 -0.28 1.27 1.84
CA THR A 30 -0.99 1.17 0.56
C THR A 30 -0.24 1.88 -0.56
N ILE A 31 0.30 3.09 -0.29
CA ILE A 31 1.04 3.86 -1.28
C ILE A 31 2.54 3.54 -1.15
N GLY A 32 2.89 2.33 -1.55
CA GLY A 32 4.28 1.90 -1.70
C GLY A 32 4.75 1.96 -3.15
N THR A 33 5.96 1.46 -3.43
CA THR A 33 6.43 1.33 -4.81
C THR A 33 5.50 0.47 -5.65
N GLY A 34 4.77 -0.50 -5.06
CA GLY A 34 3.76 -1.27 -5.76
C GLY A 34 2.62 -0.41 -6.31
N SER A 35 2.12 0.53 -5.51
CA SER A 35 1.12 1.51 -5.95
C SER A 35 1.72 2.47 -6.98
N VAL A 36 2.90 3.03 -6.69
CA VAL A 36 3.60 3.93 -7.62
C VAL A 36 3.77 3.25 -8.97
N THR A 37 4.33 2.05 -9.01
CA THR A 37 4.55 1.29 -10.25
C THR A 37 3.25 1.00 -10.99
N SER A 38 2.22 0.48 -10.29
CA SER A 38 0.93 0.16 -10.92
C SER A 38 0.24 1.41 -11.48
N MET A 39 0.32 2.55 -10.77
CA MET A 39 -0.27 3.81 -11.25
C MET A 39 0.52 4.40 -12.42
N ILE A 40 1.85 4.29 -12.41
CA ILE A 40 2.69 4.79 -13.52
C ILE A 40 2.43 3.95 -14.77
N VAL A 41 2.45 2.61 -14.66
CA VAL A 41 2.17 1.73 -15.81
C VAL A 41 0.73 1.95 -16.30
N ALA A 42 -0.25 2.07 -15.42
CA ALA A 42 -1.62 2.40 -15.81
C ALA A 42 -1.72 3.73 -16.54
N GLY A 43 -1.08 4.77 -16.01
CA GLY A 43 -1.08 6.11 -16.60
C GLY A 43 -0.37 6.18 -17.93
N SER A 44 0.81 5.53 -18.06
CA SER A 44 1.61 5.54 -19.29
C SER A 44 1.00 4.73 -20.43
N GLU A 45 0.37 3.60 -20.13
CA GLU A 45 -0.17 2.69 -21.17
C GLU A 45 -1.66 2.94 -21.48
N HIS A 46 -2.44 3.37 -20.47
CA HIS A 46 -3.91 3.48 -20.57
C HIS A 46 -4.45 4.85 -20.14
N GLY A 47 -3.58 5.83 -19.88
CA GLY A 47 -4.00 7.15 -19.41
C GLY A 47 -4.79 7.06 -18.10
N MET A 48 -5.97 7.71 -18.05
CA MET A 48 -6.83 7.66 -16.86
C MET A 48 -7.86 6.52 -16.90
N GLN A 49 -7.85 5.64 -17.92
CA GLN A 49 -8.89 4.64 -18.15
C GLN A 49 -9.12 3.69 -16.94
N LEU A 50 -8.09 3.47 -16.12
CA LEU A 50 -8.16 2.59 -14.95
C LEU A 50 -8.45 3.32 -13.62
N LEU A 51 -8.79 4.60 -13.66
CA LEU A 51 -9.08 5.40 -12.47
C LEU A 51 -10.27 4.85 -11.66
N TRP A 52 -11.25 4.23 -12.33
CA TRP A 52 -12.39 3.58 -11.69
C TRP A 52 -11.97 2.46 -10.72
N GLY A 53 -10.96 1.68 -11.11
CA GLY A 53 -10.42 0.61 -10.27
C GLY A 53 -9.79 1.15 -8.99
N LEU A 54 -9.03 2.24 -9.09
CA LEU A 54 -8.48 2.96 -7.94
C LEU A 54 -9.60 3.56 -7.08
N PHE A 55 -10.60 4.20 -7.69
CA PHE A 55 -11.71 4.82 -6.97
C PHE A 55 -12.50 3.79 -6.16
N LEU A 56 -12.93 2.68 -6.79
CA LEU A 56 -13.66 1.62 -6.10
C LEU A 56 -12.81 0.97 -5.00
N SER A 57 -11.52 0.76 -5.26
CA SER A 57 -10.60 0.24 -4.25
C SER A 57 -10.49 1.15 -3.02
N CYS A 58 -10.39 2.46 -3.21
CA CYS A 58 -10.35 3.43 -2.11
C CYS A 58 -11.69 3.50 -1.36
N LEU A 59 -12.81 3.48 -2.08
CA LEU A 59 -14.15 3.47 -1.51
C LEU A 59 -14.36 2.23 -0.62
N PHE A 60 -14.02 1.06 -1.13
CA PHE A 60 -14.16 -0.18 -0.38
C PHE A 60 -13.12 -0.29 0.75
N SER A 61 -11.92 0.25 0.57
CA SER A 61 -10.94 0.37 1.65
C SER A 61 -11.46 1.22 2.81
N TRP A 62 -12.14 2.33 2.54
CA TRP A 62 -12.82 3.10 3.58
C TRP A 62 -13.87 2.27 4.32
N VAL A 63 -14.75 1.57 3.60
CA VAL A 63 -15.79 0.70 4.19
C VAL A 63 -15.17 -0.37 5.10
N LEU A 64 -14.09 -1.01 4.65
CA LEU A 64 -13.41 -2.06 5.41
C LEU A 64 -12.65 -1.48 6.61
N MET A 65 -11.95 -0.37 6.46
CA MET A 65 -11.29 0.31 7.59
C MET A 65 -12.32 0.76 8.65
N GLU A 66 -13.51 1.21 8.23
CA GLU A 66 -14.60 1.52 9.15
C GLU A 66 -15.10 0.27 9.88
N ALA A 67 -15.29 -0.84 9.16
CA ALA A 67 -15.79 -2.08 9.75
C ALA A 67 -14.80 -2.68 10.76
N TYR A 68 -13.53 -2.82 10.38
CA TYR A 68 -12.48 -3.36 11.24
C TYR A 68 -12.19 -2.46 12.44
N GLY A 69 -12.18 -1.13 12.22
CA GLY A 69 -11.99 -0.17 13.30
C GLY A 69 -13.14 -0.19 14.30
N ARG A 70 -14.38 -0.23 13.82
CA ARG A 70 -15.57 -0.34 14.67
C ARG A 70 -15.56 -1.64 15.48
N TYR A 71 -15.23 -2.77 14.85
CA TYR A 71 -15.08 -4.04 15.54
C TYR A 71 -14.07 -3.96 16.68
N ALA A 72 -12.88 -3.44 16.41
CA ALA A 72 -11.83 -3.31 17.40
C ALA A 72 -12.23 -2.42 18.59
N LEU A 73 -12.86 -1.26 18.34
CA LEU A 73 -13.28 -0.33 19.39
C LEU A 73 -14.38 -0.91 20.28
N VAL A 74 -15.27 -1.73 19.72
CA VAL A 74 -16.40 -2.29 20.46
C VAL A 74 -16.00 -3.53 21.26
N THR A 75 -15.20 -4.41 20.67
CA THR A 75 -14.86 -5.70 21.28
C THR A 75 -13.54 -5.67 22.05
N GLY A 76 -12.65 -4.71 21.72
CA GLY A 76 -11.27 -4.73 22.20
C GLY A 76 -10.43 -5.87 21.62
N GLU A 77 -10.97 -6.64 20.68
CA GLU A 77 -10.30 -7.78 20.04
C GLU A 77 -9.66 -7.37 18.72
N SER A 78 -8.59 -8.06 18.38
CA SER A 78 -7.95 -7.97 17.07
C SER A 78 -8.67 -8.86 16.04
N ALA A 79 -8.31 -8.72 14.75
CA ALA A 79 -9.08 -9.34 13.68
C ALA A 79 -8.93 -10.87 13.64
N LEU A 80 -7.71 -11.39 13.58
CA LEU A 80 -7.47 -12.84 13.47
C LEU A 80 -7.82 -13.58 14.76
N PHE A 81 -7.56 -12.96 15.90
CA PHE A 81 -8.03 -13.49 17.18
C PHE A 81 -9.55 -13.61 17.21
N GLY A 82 -10.25 -12.56 16.76
CA GLY A 82 -11.71 -12.58 16.65
C GLY A 82 -12.20 -13.64 15.67
N PHE A 83 -11.57 -13.83 14.52
CA PHE A 83 -11.92 -14.90 13.58
C PHE A 83 -11.75 -16.27 14.22
N LYS A 84 -10.57 -16.52 14.84
CA LYS A 84 -10.25 -17.78 15.55
C LYS A 84 -11.30 -18.11 16.60
N LYS A 85 -11.71 -17.12 17.40
CA LYS A 85 -12.60 -17.28 18.54
C LYS A 85 -14.08 -17.43 18.14
N HIS A 86 -14.51 -16.72 17.12
CA HIS A 86 -15.92 -16.54 16.84
C HIS A 86 -16.42 -17.16 15.54
N LEU A 87 -15.57 -17.63 14.62
CA LEU A 87 -16.01 -18.30 13.39
C LEU A 87 -15.98 -19.82 13.56
N LYS A 88 -16.89 -20.54 12.85
CA LYS A 88 -17.02 -22.00 12.95
C LYS A 88 -15.73 -22.76 12.59
N PHE A 89 -14.93 -22.29 11.65
CA PHE A 89 -13.62 -22.83 11.28
C PHE A 89 -12.53 -21.76 11.46
N GLY A 90 -12.70 -20.90 12.48
CA GLY A 90 -11.91 -19.68 12.64
C GLY A 90 -10.41 -19.89 12.67
N SER A 91 -9.94 -20.96 13.33
CA SER A 91 -8.51 -21.30 13.36
C SER A 91 -7.94 -21.59 11.98
N ALA A 92 -8.64 -22.41 11.18
CA ALA A 92 -8.20 -22.76 9.82
C ALA A 92 -8.24 -21.54 8.89
N ILE A 93 -9.31 -20.74 8.98
CA ILE A 93 -9.46 -19.49 8.21
C ILE A 93 -8.35 -18.52 8.57
N SER A 94 -8.07 -18.32 9.86
CA SER A 94 -7.01 -17.39 10.30
C SER A 94 -5.62 -17.85 9.84
N ILE A 95 -5.31 -19.15 9.92
CA ILE A 95 -4.05 -19.69 9.44
C ILE A 95 -3.90 -19.52 7.93
N LEU A 96 -4.97 -19.81 7.16
CA LEU A 96 -4.98 -19.61 5.71
C LEU A 96 -4.75 -18.14 5.34
N ILE A 97 -5.37 -17.22 6.08
CA ILE A 97 -5.16 -15.78 5.90
C ILE A 97 -3.72 -15.39 6.23
N ILE A 98 -3.15 -15.88 7.34
CA ILE A 98 -1.74 -15.59 7.70
C ILE A 98 -0.81 -16.07 6.59
N ILE A 99 -0.97 -17.30 6.11
CA ILE A 99 -0.12 -17.85 5.04
C ILE A 99 -0.26 -17.00 3.77
N GLY A 100 -1.49 -16.75 3.32
CA GLY A 100 -1.75 -16.04 2.07
C GLY A 100 -1.28 -14.58 2.12
N VAL A 101 -1.55 -13.85 3.22
CA VAL A 101 -1.08 -12.47 3.39
C VAL A 101 0.44 -12.43 3.49
N SER A 102 1.05 -13.30 4.29
CA SER A 102 2.52 -13.33 4.44
C SER A 102 3.20 -13.64 3.12
N PHE A 103 2.68 -14.62 2.35
CA PHE A 103 3.18 -14.96 1.04
C PHE A 103 3.08 -13.79 0.06
N GLY A 104 1.91 -13.16 -0.07
CA GLY A 104 1.71 -12.01 -0.95
C GLY A 104 2.60 -10.83 -0.57
N GLN A 105 2.73 -10.52 0.72
CA GLN A 105 3.51 -9.39 1.20
C GLN A 105 5.02 -9.60 1.09
N TRP A 106 5.52 -10.79 1.39
CA TRP A 106 6.94 -11.09 1.21
C TRP A 106 7.34 -11.06 -0.27
N ASN A 107 6.46 -11.53 -1.16
CA ASN A 107 6.68 -11.38 -2.59
C ASN A 107 6.67 -9.88 -3.01
N SER A 108 5.72 -9.08 -2.53
CA SER A 108 5.71 -7.64 -2.77
C SER A 108 7.01 -6.96 -2.33
N LEU A 109 7.57 -7.37 -1.20
CA LEU A 109 8.82 -6.81 -0.67
C LEU A 109 10.00 -7.02 -1.62
N ILE A 110 10.00 -8.13 -2.38
CA ILE A 110 11.03 -8.43 -3.39
C ILE A 110 11.09 -7.33 -4.46
N GLY A 111 9.93 -6.94 -5.01
CA GLY A 111 9.86 -5.87 -6.00
C GLY A 111 10.11 -4.49 -5.39
N ILE A 112 9.58 -4.21 -4.19
CA ILE A 112 9.75 -2.93 -3.51
C ILE A 112 11.22 -2.64 -3.23
N LEU A 113 11.96 -3.61 -2.71
CA LEU A 113 13.39 -3.45 -2.45
C LEU A 113 14.18 -3.30 -3.75
N GLY A 114 13.84 -4.08 -4.79
CA GLY A 114 14.46 -3.97 -6.10
C GLY A 114 14.31 -2.58 -6.70
N ILE A 115 13.08 -2.04 -6.74
CA ILE A 115 12.81 -0.69 -7.24
C ILE A 115 13.53 0.38 -6.41
N SER A 116 13.46 0.29 -5.07
CA SER A 116 14.09 1.28 -4.20
C SER A 116 15.62 1.28 -4.33
N ALA A 117 16.22 0.10 -4.46
CA ALA A 117 17.66 -0.04 -4.63
C ALA A 117 18.13 0.47 -5.99
N ASN A 118 17.41 0.14 -7.07
CA ASN A 118 17.67 0.69 -8.40
C ASN A 118 17.58 2.21 -8.39
N ALA A 119 16.48 2.75 -7.86
CA ALA A 119 16.25 4.19 -7.78
C ALA A 119 17.42 4.93 -7.09
N ILE A 120 17.87 4.43 -5.94
CA ILE A 120 19.01 5.05 -5.23
C ILE A 120 20.30 4.92 -6.03
N PHE A 121 20.57 3.73 -6.59
CA PHE A 121 21.80 3.53 -7.33
C PHE A 121 21.88 4.41 -8.59
N GLU A 122 20.79 4.45 -9.37
CA GLU A 122 20.67 5.33 -10.54
C GLU A 122 20.87 6.80 -10.18
N THR A 123 20.36 7.26 -9.03
CA THR A 123 20.65 8.61 -8.53
C THR A 123 22.14 8.79 -8.27
N ILE A 124 22.78 7.81 -7.66
CA ILE A 124 24.23 7.89 -7.37
C ILE A 124 25.02 8.00 -8.69
N VAL A 125 24.64 7.24 -9.72
CA VAL A 125 25.26 7.28 -11.05
C VAL A 125 25.16 8.66 -11.69
N LEU A 126 24.01 9.36 -11.54
CA LEU A 126 23.85 10.74 -12.03
C LEU A 126 24.91 11.71 -11.45
N PHE A 127 25.34 11.49 -10.20
CA PHE A 127 26.38 12.32 -9.56
C PHE A 127 27.79 11.76 -9.74
N ILE A 128 27.92 10.45 -9.96
CA ILE A 128 29.19 9.73 -10.09
C ILE A 128 29.14 8.83 -11.33
N PRO A 129 29.26 9.40 -12.57
CA PRO A 129 29.16 8.62 -13.82
C PRO A 129 30.20 7.48 -13.93
N ALA A 130 31.28 7.52 -13.15
CA ALA A 130 32.27 6.45 -13.09
C ALA A 130 31.70 5.08 -12.60
N LEU A 131 30.52 5.07 -12.02
CA LEU A 131 29.81 3.85 -11.60
C LEU A 131 28.92 3.26 -12.69
N GLU A 132 28.78 3.91 -13.82
CA GLU A 132 28.11 3.37 -15.01
C GLU A 132 28.78 2.06 -15.44
N GLY A 133 27.99 1.00 -15.68
CA GLY A 133 28.48 -0.34 -15.96
C GLY A 133 28.63 -1.26 -14.74
N TYR A 134 28.42 -0.74 -13.53
CA TYR A 134 28.43 -1.54 -12.29
C TYR A 134 27.02 -1.71 -11.68
N GLU A 135 25.95 -1.66 -12.52
CA GLU A 135 24.55 -1.64 -12.09
C GLU A 135 24.21 -2.82 -11.16
N TYR A 136 24.60 -4.03 -11.52
CA TYR A 136 24.33 -5.22 -10.71
C TYR A 136 24.89 -5.10 -9.29
N TRP A 137 26.17 -4.79 -9.16
CA TRP A 137 26.80 -4.69 -7.84
C TRP A 137 26.33 -3.48 -7.06
N GLY A 138 26.12 -2.37 -7.76
CA GLY A 138 25.62 -1.14 -7.15
C GLY A 138 24.20 -1.32 -6.56
N VAL A 139 23.29 -1.92 -7.32
CA VAL A 139 21.94 -2.23 -6.86
C VAL A 139 21.96 -3.23 -5.71
N LEU A 140 22.75 -4.30 -5.80
CA LEU A 140 22.86 -5.30 -4.75
C LEU A 140 23.39 -4.70 -3.44
N ILE A 141 24.45 -3.90 -3.49
CA ILE A 141 25.03 -3.24 -2.31
C ILE A 141 24.01 -2.27 -1.72
N THR A 142 23.32 -1.48 -2.54
CA THR A 142 22.29 -0.55 -2.09
C THR A 142 21.14 -1.28 -1.42
N ALA A 143 20.67 -2.40 -1.99
CA ALA A 143 19.65 -3.24 -1.38
C ALA A 143 20.06 -3.78 -0.01
N LEU A 144 21.30 -4.26 0.10
CA LEU A 144 21.86 -4.75 1.38
C LEU A 144 21.94 -3.64 2.43
N ILE A 145 22.32 -2.44 2.04
CA ILE A 145 22.36 -1.27 2.94
C ILE A 145 20.94 -0.93 3.41
N ILE A 146 19.97 -0.80 2.49
CA ILE A 146 18.58 -0.47 2.84
C ILE A 146 18.04 -1.48 3.84
N ILE A 147 18.13 -2.79 3.50
CA ILE A 147 17.52 -3.82 4.33
C ILE A 147 18.21 -3.93 5.70
N SER A 148 19.52 -3.73 5.74
CA SER A 148 20.27 -3.73 7.01
C SER A 148 19.86 -2.59 7.92
N ILE A 149 19.69 -1.39 7.37
CA ILE A 149 19.20 -0.22 8.12
C ILE A 149 17.78 -0.51 8.62
N MET A 150 16.87 -0.97 7.75
CA MET A 150 15.48 -1.24 8.11
C MET A 150 15.37 -2.33 9.18
N TYR A 151 16.12 -3.43 9.04
CA TYR A 151 16.15 -4.50 10.03
C TYR A 151 16.69 -4.03 11.39
N THR A 152 17.78 -3.25 11.38
CA THR A 152 18.37 -2.71 12.60
C THR A 152 17.41 -1.76 13.31
N MET A 153 16.69 -0.92 12.55
CA MET A 153 15.68 -0.02 13.09
C MET A 153 14.52 -0.80 13.74
N LEU A 154 14.04 -1.88 13.12
CA LEU A 154 13.01 -2.75 13.69
C LEU A 154 13.50 -3.49 14.93
N TRP A 155 14.77 -3.92 14.94
CA TRP A 155 15.37 -4.62 16.06
C TRP A 155 15.43 -3.80 17.35
N HIS A 156 15.75 -2.48 17.21
CA HIS A 156 15.93 -1.57 18.35
C HIS A 156 14.75 -0.63 18.54
N GLY A 157 13.83 -0.58 17.57
CA GLY A 157 12.74 0.38 17.51
C GLY A 157 11.62 0.11 18.51
N SER A 158 10.92 1.18 18.85
CA SER A 158 9.62 1.16 19.50
C SER A 158 8.53 1.54 18.49
N TYR A 159 7.29 1.20 18.79
CA TYR A 159 6.13 1.62 17.99
C TYR A 159 6.12 3.13 17.69
N THR A 160 6.48 3.95 18.68
CA THR A 160 6.53 5.41 18.54
C THR A 160 7.59 5.88 17.53
N VAL A 161 8.76 5.24 17.52
CA VAL A 161 9.83 5.55 16.54
C VAL A 161 9.36 5.16 15.15
N PHE A 162 8.80 3.95 15.00
CA PHE A 162 8.21 3.46 13.76
C PHE A 162 7.15 4.43 13.20
N GLU A 163 6.18 4.83 14.02
CA GLU A 163 5.12 5.76 13.61
C GLU A 163 5.68 7.10 13.12
N ARG A 164 6.68 7.68 13.80
CA ARG A 164 7.32 8.93 13.41
C ARG A 164 8.01 8.84 12.05
N ILE A 165 8.75 7.75 11.83
CA ILE A 165 9.46 7.52 10.55
C ILE A 165 8.44 7.37 9.42
N LEU A 166 7.38 6.61 9.65
CA LEU A 166 6.30 6.43 8.69
C LEU A 166 5.64 7.78 8.33
N VAL A 167 5.34 8.61 9.32
CA VAL A 167 4.79 9.97 9.10
C VAL A 167 5.71 10.81 8.22
N ILE A 168 7.03 10.77 8.45
CA ILE A 168 8.01 11.53 7.66
C ILE A 168 7.97 11.08 6.20
N PHE A 169 8.09 9.77 5.94
CA PHE A 169 8.08 9.25 4.57
C PHE A 169 6.75 9.50 3.86
N VAL A 170 5.62 9.26 4.53
CA VAL A 170 4.29 9.53 3.96
C VAL A 170 4.11 11.02 3.65
N SER A 171 4.66 11.91 4.48
CA SER A 171 4.60 13.35 4.25
C SER A 171 5.40 13.77 3.02
N PHE A 172 6.64 13.26 2.88
CA PHE A 172 7.47 13.53 1.70
C PHE A 172 6.83 12.98 0.43
N MET A 173 6.37 11.74 0.48
CA MET A 173 5.67 11.09 -0.62
C MET A 173 4.44 11.90 -1.04
N GLY A 174 3.54 12.19 -0.09
CA GLY A 174 2.31 12.92 -0.36
C GLY A 174 2.57 14.32 -0.93
N LEU A 175 3.53 15.06 -0.37
CA LEU A 175 3.92 16.37 -0.86
C LEU A 175 4.51 16.31 -2.27
N SER A 176 5.42 15.36 -2.50
CA SER A 176 6.08 15.19 -3.80
C SER A 176 5.07 14.89 -4.92
N PHE A 177 4.20 13.90 -4.72
CA PHE A 177 3.20 13.55 -5.74
C PHE A 177 2.11 14.62 -5.90
N PHE A 178 1.73 15.29 -4.82
CA PHE A 178 0.82 16.42 -4.90
C PHE A 178 1.40 17.59 -5.71
N LEU A 179 2.68 17.92 -5.51
CA LEU A 179 3.36 18.93 -6.32
C LEU A 179 3.49 18.51 -7.78
N SER A 180 3.85 17.25 -8.03
CA SER A 180 3.97 16.69 -9.37
C SER A 180 2.63 16.74 -10.15
N PHE A 181 1.50 16.56 -9.46
CA PHE A 181 0.17 16.66 -10.07
C PHE A 181 -0.11 18.01 -10.73
N PHE A 182 0.33 19.12 -10.11
CA PHE A 182 0.13 20.45 -10.69
C PHE A 182 0.94 20.70 -11.97
N ILE A 183 1.92 19.85 -12.24
CA ILE A 183 2.77 19.92 -13.42
C ILE A 183 2.07 19.23 -14.61
N ALA A 184 1.32 18.16 -14.35
CA ALA A 184 0.69 17.34 -15.39
C ALA A 184 -0.81 17.13 -15.04
N ILE A 185 -1.58 18.21 -15.05
CA ILE A 185 -3.04 18.14 -14.80
C ILE A 185 -3.71 17.52 -16.03
N PRO A 186 -4.37 16.35 -15.90
CA PRO A 186 -5.09 15.74 -17.01
C PRO A 186 -6.37 16.51 -17.32
N ASP A 187 -6.86 16.39 -18.56
CA ASP A 187 -8.14 16.96 -18.96
C ASP A 187 -9.30 16.40 -18.12
N ALA A 188 -10.26 17.26 -17.78
CA ALA A 188 -11.43 16.85 -17.01
C ALA A 188 -12.22 15.72 -17.69
N SER A 189 -12.24 15.67 -19.01
CA SER A 189 -12.84 14.60 -19.80
C SER A 189 -12.13 13.25 -19.59
N ALA A 190 -10.81 13.23 -19.51
CA ALA A 190 -10.03 12.04 -19.26
C ALA A 190 -10.33 11.46 -17.85
N ILE A 191 -10.44 12.34 -16.85
CA ILE A 191 -10.81 11.95 -15.48
C ILE A 191 -12.23 11.36 -15.46
N LEU A 192 -13.21 12.02 -16.08
CA LEU A 192 -14.60 11.55 -16.07
C LEU A 192 -14.77 10.23 -16.82
N ASN A 193 -14.13 10.08 -17.98
CA ASN A 193 -14.13 8.83 -18.74
C ASN A 193 -13.44 7.71 -17.98
N GLY A 194 -12.36 8.01 -17.27
CA GLY A 194 -11.62 7.06 -16.44
C GLY A 194 -12.39 6.55 -15.22
N MET A 195 -13.49 7.19 -14.84
CA MET A 195 -14.40 6.70 -13.80
C MET A 195 -15.39 5.64 -14.28
N ILE A 196 -15.48 5.39 -15.59
CA ILE A 196 -16.36 4.38 -16.18
C ILE A 196 -15.62 3.03 -16.16
N PRO A 197 -16.17 1.99 -15.50
CA PRO A 197 -15.52 0.69 -15.44
C PRO A 197 -15.32 0.09 -16.84
N SER A 198 -14.06 -0.14 -17.19
CA SER A 198 -13.64 -0.78 -18.44
C SER A 198 -12.33 -1.51 -18.21
N ILE A 199 -12.13 -2.64 -18.89
CA ILE A 199 -10.85 -3.36 -18.91
C ILE A 199 -10.24 -3.08 -20.28
N PRO A 200 -9.02 -2.49 -20.36
CA PRO A 200 -8.39 -2.19 -21.63
C PRO A 200 -8.20 -3.46 -22.45
N GLU A 201 -8.54 -3.38 -23.73
CA GLU A 201 -8.11 -4.37 -24.74
C GLU A 201 -6.72 -3.96 -25.23
N VAL A 202 -5.78 -4.87 -25.18
CA VAL A 202 -4.40 -4.59 -25.62
C VAL A 202 -4.30 -4.84 -27.11
N GLU A 203 -4.11 -3.79 -27.89
CA GLU A 203 -4.16 -3.78 -29.37
C GLU A 203 -3.12 -4.66 -30.07
N ASN A 204 -2.06 -5.08 -29.41
CA ASN A 204 -1.05 -6.05 -29.88
C ASN A 204 -0.41 -6.78 -28.70
N GLY A 205 -1.10 -6.82 -27.56
CA GLY A 205 -0.54 -7.29 -26.32
C GLY A 205 -0.90 -8.74 -26.00
N GLU A 206 -0.22 -9.24 -25.02
CA GLU A 206 -0.52 -10.51 -24.42
C GLU A 206 -1.92 -10.45 -23.78
N LYS A 207 -2.76 -11.44 -24.06
CA LYS A 207 -4.06 -11.56 -23.40
C LYS A 207 -3.89 -11.48 -21.88
N GLY A 208 -4.79 -10.80 -21.20
CA GLY A 208 -4.76 -10.72 -19.75
C GLY A 208 -3.97 -9.55 -19.15
N GLU A 209 -3.27 -8.74 -19.95
CA GLU A 209 -2.44 -7.64 -19.43
C GLU A 209 -3.28 -6.55 -18.73
N GLY A 210 -4.42 -6.16 -19.32
CA GLY A 210 -5.35 -5.22 -18.70
C GLY A 210 -5.95 -5.75 -17.40
N GLN A 211 -6.33 -7.04 -17.34
CA GLN A 211 -6.83 -7.69 -16.12
C GLN A 211 -5.74 -7.74 -15.03
N LEU A 212 -4.50 -8.06 -15.42
CA LEU A 212 -3.37 -8.07 -14.49
C LEU A 212 -3.16 -6.70 -13.86
N LEU A 213 -3.21 -5.65 -14.67
CA LEU A 213 -2.99 -4.28 -14.20
C LEU A 213 -4.12 -3.80 -13.29
N VAL A 214 -5.40 -4.09 -13.63
CA VAL A 214 -6.53 -3.83 -12.73
C VAL A 214 -6.36 -4.58 -11.41
N ALA A 215 -6.01 -5.87 -11.45
CA ALA A 215 -5.78 -6.66 -10.25
C ALA A 215 -4.58 -6.15 -9.43
N ALA A 216 -3.53 -5.65 -10.06
CA ALA A 216 -2.39 -5.04 -9.38
C ALA A 216 -2.78 -3.73 -8.68
N ILE A 217 -3.57 -2.84 -9.33
CA ILE A 217 -4.10 -1.61 -8.73
C ILE A 217 -4.93 -1.94 -7.48
N VAL A 218 -5.84 -2.92 -7.59
CA VAL A 218 -6.68 -3.33 -6.46
C VAL A 218 -5.85 -4.00 -5.36
N GLY A 219 -4.90 -4.87 -5.73
CA GLY A 219 -4.04 -5.60 -4.81
C GLY A 219 -3.17 -4.70 -3.95
N THR A 220 -2.69 -3.58 -4.49
CA THR A 220 -1.95 -2.59 -3.73
C THR A 220 -2.86 -1.69 -2.89
N THR A 221 -4.05 -1.32 -3.40
CA THR A 221 -4.93 -0.34 -2.74
C THR A 221 -5.85 -0.97 -1.69
N MET A 222 -6.38 -2.18 -1.96
CA MET A 222 -7.20 -2.97 -1.02
C MET A 222 -6.40 -4.08 -0.35
N ALA A 223 -5.16 -3.80 0.07
CA ALA A 223 -4.32 -4.81 0.68
C ALA A 223 -4.93 -5.36 1.99
N ALA A 224 -5.15 -6.67 2.06
CA ALA A 224 -5.76 -7.35 3.20
C ALA A 224 -5.05 -7.07 4.54
N ALA A 225 -3.74 -6.94 4.48
CA ALA A 225 -2.91 -6.62 5.65
C ALA A 225 -3.26 -5.27 6.30
N THR A 226 -3.67 -4.27 5.52
CA THR A 226 -4.10 -2.96 6.03
C THR A 226 -5.32 -3.08 6.94
N PHE A 227 -6.27 -3.92 6.56
CA PHE A 227 -7.51 -4.12 7.32
C PHE A 227 -7.27 -4.98 8.57
N LEU A 228 -6.52 -6.06 8.43
CA LEU A 228 -6.20 -6.97 9.53
C LEU A 228 -5.36 -6.30 10.62
N SER A 229 -4.42 -5.44 10.25
CA SER A 229 -3.56 -4.74 11.20
C SER A 229 -4.25 -3.54 11.87
N ARG A 230 -5.32 -2.99 11.29
CA ARG A 230 -6.01 -1.81 11.82
C ARG A 230 -6.44 -1.95 13.28
N PRO A 231 -7.06 -3.07 13.74
CA PRO A 231 -7.38 -3.27 15.15
C PRO A 231 -6.17 -3.14 16.07
N LEU A 232 -5.03 -3.68 15.68
CA LEU A 232 -3.80 -3.63 16.47
C LEU A 232 -3.24 -2.22 16.60
N PHE A 233 -3.32 -1.41 15.55
CA PHE A 233 -2.91 0.00 15.60
C PHE A 233 -3.89 0.86 16.41
N ILE A 234 -5.19 0.56 16.38
CA ILE A 234 -6.19 1.17 17.24
C ILE A 234 -5.89 0.90 18.72
N GLN A 235 -5.57 -0.36 19.05
CA GLN A 235 -5.16 -0.76 20.39
C GLN A 235 -3.84 -0.08 20.79
N GLY A 236 -2.87 -0.04 19.88
CA GLY A 236 -1.57 0.61 20.10
C GLY A 236 -1.67 2.10 20.41
N LYS A 237 -2.69 2.80 19.85
CA LYS A 237 -3.02 4.21 20.20
C LYS A 237 -3.84 4.35 21.47
N GLY A 238 -4.30 3.25 22.06
CA GLY A 238 -5.18 3.28 23.23
C GLY A 238 -6.58 3.83 22.94
N TRP A 239 -7.02 3.78 21.68
CA TRP A 239 -8.37 4.19 21.32
C TRP A 239 -9.42 3.24 21.87
N THR A 240 -10.49 3.82 22.39
CA THR A 240 -11.63 3.12 22.95
C THR A 240 -12.90 3.44 22.17
N ILE A 241 -14.02 2.90 22.62
CA ILE A 241 -15.35 3.15 22.00
C ILE A 241 -15.72 4.65 21.95
N GLU A 242 -15.14 5.47 22.80
CA GLU A 242 -15.32 6.93 22.82
C GLU A 242 -14.73 7.58 21.55
N ASN A 243 -13.70 6.96 20.98
CA ASN A 243 -13.03 7.42 19.77
C ASN A 243 -13.72 6.95 18.47
N MET A 244 -14.95 6.44 18.51
CA MET A 244 -15.66 5.94 17.32
C MET A 244 -15.74 6.98 16.20
N LYS A 245 -15.98 8.24 16.54
CA LYS A 245 -16.05 9.33 15.55
C LYS A 245 -14.69 9.65 14.96
N ASP A 246 -13.64 9.61 15.78
CA ASP A 246 -12.27 9.87 15.31
C ASP A 246 -11.79 8.75 14.40
N GLN A 247 -12.09 7.49 14.75
CA GLN A 247 -11.85 6.32 13.93
C GLN A 247 -12.52 6.42 12.54
N SER A 248 -13.80 6.82 12.51
CA SER A 248 -14.53 6.99 11.25
C SER A 248 -13.98 8.13 10.38
N LYS A 249 -13.55 9.23 11.00
CA LYS A 249 -12.89 10.34 10.29
C LYS A 249 -11.54 9.91 9.74
N ASP A 250 -10.74 9.23 10.55
CA ASP A 250 -9.43 8.71 10.20
C ASP A 250 -9.50 7.74 9.00
N ALA A 251 -10.43 6.78 9.03
CA ALA A 251 -10.66 5.85 7.93
C ALA A 251 -11.03 6.56 6.62
N ARG A 252 -11.88 7.57 6.70
CA ARG A 252 -12.32 8.36 5.54
C ARG A 252 -11.18 9.18 4.95
N TRP A 253 -10.45 9.91 5.80
CA TRP A 253 -9.34 10.74 5.34
C TRP A 253 -8.20 9.91 4.77
N ALA A 254 -7.91 8.74 5.36
CA ALA A 254 -6.94 7.81 4.81
C ALA A 254 -7.32 7.40 3.39
N ALA A 255 -8.56 6.97 3.15
CA ALA A 255 -9.02 6.56 1.82
C ALA A 255 -8.99 7.71 0.81
N ILE A 256 -9.40 8.93 1.21
CA ILE A 256 -9.35 10.12 0.35
C ILE A 256 -7.91 10.45 -0.02
N LEU A 257 -6.99 10.44 0.93
CA LEU A 257 -5.58 10.74 0.68
C LEU A 257 -4.93 9.67 -0.22
N ILE A 258 -5.26 8.39 -0.01
CA ILE A 258 -4.80 7.31 -0.90
C ILE A 258 -5.28 7.56 -2.33
N PHE A 259 -6.56 7.91 -2.52
CA PHE A 259 -7.11 8.20 -3.85
C PHE A 259 -6.44 9.40 -4.52
N ILE A 260 -6.27 10.51 -3.79
CA ILE A 260 -5.65 11.72 -4.31
C ILE A 260 -4.19 11.45 -4.70
N ILE A 261 -3.39 10.84 -3.81
CA ILE A 261 -1.97 10.62 -4.07
C ILE A 261 -1.77 9.61 -5.21
N SER A 262 -2.44 8.45 -5.16
CA SER A 262 -2.31 7.43 -6.22
C SER A 262 -2.88 7.91 -7.56
N GLY A 263 -4.00 8.64 -7.55
CA GLY A 263 -4.56 9.26 -8.75
C GLY A 263 -3.66 10.34 -9.34
N SER A 264 -2.95 11.10 -8.50
CA SER A 264 -1.96 12.07 -8.96
C SER A 264 -0.78 11.39 -9.67
N ILE A 265 -0.32 10.24 -9.16
CA ILE A 265 0.75 9.46 -9.81
C ILE A 265 0.30 9.00 -11.20
N MET A 266 -0.92 8.45 -11.32
CA MET A 266 -1.49 8.02 -12.59
C MET A 266 -1.62 9.19 -13.57
N ALA A 267 -2.08 10.36 -13.10
CA ALA A 267 -2.23 11.57 -13.89
C ALA A 267 -0.89 12.10 -14.43
N VAL A 268 0.13 12.14 -13.58
CA VAL A 268 1.49 12.53 -13.97
C VAL A 268 2.05 11.59 -15.02
N ALA A 269 1.88 10.28 -14.84
CA ALA A 269 2.33 9.29 -15.80
C ALA A 269 1.59 9.39 -17.14
N MET A 270 0.28 9.66 -17.13
CA MET A 270 -0.48 9.95 -18.35
C MET A 270 0.08 11.16 -19.09
N GLY A 271 0.30 12.27 -18.39
CA GLY A 271 0.82 13.50 -19.00
C GLY A 271 2.22 13.37 -19.58
N ALA A 272 3.04 12.55 -18.93
CA ALA A 272 4.45 12.37 -19.30
C ALA A 272 4.67 11.35 -20.41
N PHE A 273 3.86 10.28 -20.49
CA PHE A 273 4.20 9.11 -21.31
C PHE A 273 3.11 8.71 -22.32
N TYR A 274 1.82 8.91 -21.97
CA TYR A 274 0.71 8.33 -22.73
C TYR A 274 0.65 8.83 -24.18
N HIS A 275 0.89 10.13 -24.39
CA HIS A 275 0.83 10.74 -25.72
C HIS A 275 2.02 10.36 -26.62
N ASP A 276 3.15 10.05 -26.00
CA ASP A 276 4.39 9.69 -26.72
C ASP A 276 4.54 8.17 -26.91
N GLY A 277 3.61 7.36 -26.37
CA GLY A 277 3.62 5.90 -26.47
C GLY A 277 4.81 5.25 -25.77
N VAL A 278 5.40 5.92 -24.77
CA VAL A 278 6.58 5.43 -24.06
C VAL A 278 6.16 4.38 -23.02
N LYS A 279 6.69 3.16 -23.18
CA LYS A 279 6.54 2.12 -22.16
C LYS A 279 7.59 2.27 -21.07
N VAL A 280 7.13 2.21 -19.83
CA VAL A 280 8.01 2.31 -18.66
C VAL A 280 8.59 0.92 -18.34
N GLU A 281 9.85 0.69 -18.70
CA GLU A 281 10.54 -0.57 -18.45
C GLU A 281 11.56 -0.48 -17.30
N ARG A 282 12.09 0.71 -17.01
CA ARG A 282 13.08 0.98 -15.95
C ARG A 282 12.59 2.06 -15.00
N VAL A 283 13.17 2.09 -13.81
CA VAL A 283 12.85 3.13 -12.82
C VAL A 283 13.26 4.52 -13.31
N LEU A 284 14.37 4.62 -14.05
CA LEU A 284 14.81 5.87 -14.69
C LEU A 284 13.81 6.40 -15.72
N ASP A 285 13.18 5.52 -16.49
CA ASP A 285 12.19 5.95 -17.49
C ASP A 285 11.05 6.72 -16.84
N MET A 286 10.74 6.43 -15.56
CA MET A 286 9.77 7.17 -14.76
C MET A 286 10.23 8.61 -14.45
N VAL A 287 11.54 8.86 -14.50
CA VAL A 287 12.15 10.13 -14.15
C VAL A 287 12.42 10.96 -15.40
N ASP A 288 12.99 10.36 -16.43
CA ASP A 288 13.43 11.04 -17.66
C ASP A 288 12.27 11.72 -18.41
N ALA A 289 11.09 11.11 -18.36
CA ALA A 289 9.91 11.69 -19.01
C ALA A 289 9.33 12.91 -18.30
N LEU A 290 9.68 13.18 -17.06
CA LEU A 290 9.29 14.41 -16.37
C LEU A 290 10.21 15.58 -16.71
N GLU A 291 11.43 15.33 -17.22
CA GLU A 291 12.41 16.38 -17.52
C GLU A 291 11.89 17.41 -18.54
N PRO A 292 11.25 17.02 -19.67
CA PRO A 292 10.73 17.98 -20.64
C PRO A 292 9.61 18.85 -20.09
N ILE A 293 8.80 18.31 -19.16
CA ILE A 293 7.59 18.98 -18.64
C ILE A 293 7.95 19.90 -17.46
N ALA A 294 8.89 19.52 -16.63
CA ALA A 294 9.09 20.14 -15.32
C ALA A 294 10.55 20.42 -14.94
N GLY A 295 11.48 20.12 -15.83
CA GLY A 295 12.92 20.32 -15.61
C GLY A 295 13.49 19.50 -14.46
N ARG A 296 14.78 19.68 -14.19
CA ARG A 296 15.54 18.91 -13.17
C ARG A 296 14.95 18.95 -11.75
N PHE A 297 14.22 20.01 -11.41
CA PHE A 297 13.61 20.13 -10.08
C PHE A 297 12.44 19.16 -9.86
N ALA A 298 11.61 18.93 -10.88
CA ALA A 298 10.50 17.99 -10.80
C ALA A 298 10.99 16.53 -10.74
N ILE A 299 12.08 16.23 -11.45
CA ILE A 299 12.77 14.94 -11.34
C ILE A 299 13.11 14.66 -9.88
N ALA A 300 13.76 15.61 -9.21
CA ALA A 300 14.14 15.46 -7.80
C ALA A 300 12.92 15.25 -6.89
N ILE A 301 11.84 16.01 -7.11
CA ILE A 301 10.61 15.89 -6.33
C ILE A 301 9.97 14.50 -6.52
N PHE A 302 9.79 14.07 -7.77
CA PHE A 302 9.19 12.77 -8.09
C PHE A 302 10.02 11.62 -7.52
N PHE A 303 11.34 11.74 -7.62
CA PHE A 303 12.28 10.74 -7.10
C PHE A 303 12.20 10.62 -5.57
N ILE A 304 12.17 11.75 -4.86
CA ILE A 304 11.97 11.77 -3.40
C ILE A 304 10.63 11.13 -3.03
N GLY A 305 9.59 11.38 -3.82
CA GLY A 305 8.28 10.78 -3.65
C GLY A 305 8.32 9.25 -3.78
N THR A 306 8.89 8.76 -4.87
CA THR A 306 9.00 7.31 -5.16
C THR A 306 9.86 6.58 -4.13
N LEU A 307 11.00 7.16 -3.76
CA LEU A 307 11.87 6.60 -2.72
C LEU A 307 11.18 6.57 -1.36
N SER A 308 10.50 7.66 -1.00
CA SER A 308 9.73 7.73 0.25
C SER A 308 8.58 6.71 0.26
N ALA A 309 7.91 6.50 -0.87
CA ALA A 309 6.89 5.47 -1.02
C ALA A 309 7.46 4.06 -0.80
N GLY A 310 8.64 3.77 -1.38
CA GLY A 310 9.34 2.51 -1.15
C GLY A 310 9.66 2.28 0.32
N LEU A 311 10.36 3.21 0.91
CA LEU A 311 10.81 3.10 2.31
C LEU A 311 9.64 3.08 3.31
N SER A 312 8.56 3.82 3.06
CA SER A 312 7.36 3.79 3.92
C SER A 312 6.67 2.43 3.91
N SER A 313 6.77 1.67 2.83
CA SER A 313 6.13 0.35 2.70
C SER A 313 7.00 -0.81 3.20
N VAL A 314 8.33 -0.71 3.11
CA VAL A 314 9.23 -1.77 3.60
C VAL A 314 8.98 -2.08 5.07
N PHE A 315 8.88 -1.07 5.92
CA PHE A 315 8.65 -1.26 7.35
C PHE A 315 7.38 -2.03 7.69
N PRO A 316 6.18 -1.60 7.24
CA PRO A 316 4.95 -2.31 7.51
C PRO A 316 4.97 -3.75 6.99
N ILE A 317 5.53 -3.98 5.81
CA ILE A 317 5.56 -5.29 5.19
C ILE A 317 6.49 -6.25 5.94
N LEU A 318 7.65 -5.79 6.40
CA LEU A 318 8.53 -6.58 7.26
C LEU A 318 7.85 -7.02 8.56
N MET A 319 6.97 -6.18 9.10
CA MET A 319 6.25 -6.45 10.34
C MET A 319 5.03 -7.34 10.17
N ILE A 320 4.43 -7.44 8.98
CA ILE A 320 3.07 -7.98 8.83
C ILE A 320 2.96 -9.44 9.26
N CYS A 321 3.88 -10.31 8.85
CA CYS A 321 3.82 -11.72 9.20
C CYS A 321 3.91 -11.95 10.73
N PRO A 322 4.93 -11.44 11.44
CA PRO A 322 4.97 -11.55 12.90
C PRO A 322 3.79 -10.87 13.59
N LEU A 323 3.29 -9.77 13.04
CA LEU A 323 2.11 -9.06 13.55
C LEU A 323 0.85 -9.94 13.51
N LEU A 324 0.60 -10.59 12.36
CA LEU A 324 -0.56 -11.46 12.18
C LEU A 324 -0.45 -12.74 13.02
N ILE A 325 0.74 -13.27 13.21
CA ILE A 325 0.95 -14.42 14.09
C ILE A 325 0.71 -14.04 15.56
N ALA A 326 1.21 -12.90 16.00
CA ALA A 326 0.95 -12.38 17.34
C ALA A 326 -0.54 -12.15 17.57
N ASP A 327 -1.22 -11.52 16.58
CA ASP A 327 -2.68 -11.34 16.57
C ASP A 327 -3.41 -12.68 16.76
N TYR A 328 -3.03 -13.72 16.02
CA TYR A 328 -3.65 -15.04 16.11
C TYR A 328 -3.43 -15.71 17.47
N GLN A 329 -2.29 -15.47 18.10
CA GLN A 329 -1.93 -16.11 19.38
C GLN A 329 -2.65 -15.50 20.57
N ASP A 330 -2.52 -14.20 20.78
CA ASP A 330 -3.02 -13.49 21.96
C ASP A 330 -3.44 -12.03 21.73
N GLY A 331 -3.37 -11.55 20.50
CA GLY A 331 -3.74 -10.18 20.12
C GLY A 331 -2.71 -9.11 20.52
N LYS A 332 -1.48 -9.50 20.94
CA LYS A 332 -0.42 -8.57 21.34
C LYS A 332 0.80 -8.68 20.44
N LEU A 333 1.32 -7.52 20.03
CA LEU A 333 2.57 -7.43 19.28
C LEU A 333 3.75 -7.25 20.25
N ASP A 334 4.69 -8.19 20.24
CA ASP A 334 5.99 -8.05 20.90
C ASP A 334 7.12 -7.96 19.87
N MET A 335 7.53 -6.74 19.57
CA MET A 335 8.64 -6.46 18.64
C MET A 335 10.01 -6.92 19.17
N LYS A 336 10.14 -7.25 20.45
CA LYS A 336 11.38 -7.74 21.06
C LYS A 336 11.50 -9.26 21.05
N SER A 337 10.42 -9.97 20.73
CA SER A 337 10.40 -11.42 20.70
C SER A 337 11.38 -12.02 19.70
N LYS A 338 11.90 -13.21 19.99
CA LYS A 338 12.74 -13.96 19.03
C LYS A 338 11.96 -14.27 17.74
N GLN A 339 10.67 -14.60 17.88
CA GLN A 339 9.80 -14.89 16.75
C GLN A 339 9.70 -13.69 15.80
N PHE A 340 9.45 -12.47 16.32
CA PHE A 340 9.41 -11.25 15.54
C PHE A 340 10.71 -11.04 14.76
N LYS A 341 11.84 -11.10 15.46
CA LYS A 341 13.18 -10.91 14.87
C LYS A 341 13.50 -11.93 13.78
N THR A 342 13.17 -13.21 14.03
CA THR A 342 13.44 -14.29 13.06
C THR A 342 12.58 -14.13 11.81
N LEU A 343 11.27 -13.90 11.94
CA LEU A 343 10.37 -13.75 10.80
C LEU A 343 10.70 -12.51 9.98
N THR A 344 11.01 -11.38 10.63
CA THR A 344 11.47 -10.16 9.96
C THR A 344 12.80 -10.40 9.23
N GLY A 345 13.74 -11.15 9.84
CA GLY A 345 15.00 -11.53 9.19
C GLY A 345 14.80 -12.40 7.96
N ILE A 346 13.88 -13.37 8.01
CA ILE A 346 13.50 -14.18 6.84
C ILE A 346 12.92 -13.31 5.72
N ALA A 347 12.02 -12.38 6.06
CA ALA A 347 11.46 -11.45 5.09
C ALA A 347 12.56 -10.58 4.43
N CYS A 348 13.55 -10.13 5.20
CA CYS A 348 14.71 -9.39 4.70
C CYS A 348 15.51 -10.23 3.68
N LEU A 349 15.76 -11.50 3.98
CA LEU A 349 16.48 -12.38 3.06
C LEU A 349 15.70 -12.65 1.77
N ILE A 350 14.39 -12.87 1.86
CA ILE A 350 13.52 -13.07 0.70
C ILE A 350 13.50 -11.81 -0.17
N SER A 351 13.50 -10.63 0.41
CA SER A 351 13.46 -9.38 -0.35
C SER A 351 14.67 -9.16 -1.27
N LEU A 352 15.79 -9.81 -1.02
CA LEU A 352 17.00 -9.73 -1.82
C LEU A 352 16.94 -10.54 -3.14
N ILE A 353 15.88 -11.33 -3.38
CA ILE A 353 15.79 -12.21 -4.55
C ILE A 353 15.96 -11.42 -5.86
N VAL A 354 15.21 -10.32 -6.06
CA VAL A 354 15.31 -9.53 -7.30
C VAL A 354 16.67 -8.87 -7.44
N PRO A 355 17.22 -8.16 -6.42
CA PRO A 355 18.58 -7.62 -6.50
C PRO A 355 19.66 -8.67 -6.80
N VAL A 356 19.54 -9.87 -6.21
CA VAL A 356 20.51 -10.97 -6.46
C VAL A 356 20.37 -11.57 -7.84
N MET A 357 19.14 -11.72 -8.34
CA MET A 357 18.90 -12.31 -9.68
C MET A 357 19.09 -11.32 -10.82
N GLY A 358 19.18 -10.02 -10.54
CA GLY A 358 19.22 -8.97 -11.57
C GLY A 358 17.94 -8.92 -12.41
N ALA A 359 16.80 -9.36 -11.85
CA ALA A 359 15.52 -9.39 -12.57
C ALA A 359 14.88 -7.99 -12.64
N ASN A 360 14.01 -7.77 -13.64
CA ASN A 360 13.28 -6.51 -13.78
C ASN A 360 12.32 -6.29 -12.58
N PRO A 361 12.56 -5.27 -11.73
CA PRO A 361 11.81 -5.08 -10.51
C PRO A 361 10.37 -4.59 -10.77
N ILE A 362 10.11 -3.88 -11.88
CA ILE A 362 8.78 -3.37 -12.24
C ILE A 362 7.84 -4.54 -12.56
N LYS A 363 8.27 -5.44 -13.46
CA LYS A 363 7.48 -6.63 -13.82
C LYS A 363 7.24 -7.52 -12.60
N ALA A 364 8.28 -7.75 -11.81
CA ALA A 364 8.17 -8.51 -10.56
C ALA A 364 7.15 -7.86 -9.61
N GLN A 365 7.17 -6.54 -9.47
CA GLN A 365 6.27 -5.80 -8.59
C GLN A 365 4.80 -5.93 -9.04
N LEU A 366 4.50 -5.78 -10.34
CA LEU A 366 3.13 -5.92 -10.85
C LEU A 366 2.55 -7.30 -10.57
N VAL A 367 3.29 -8.36 -10.86
CA VAL A 367 2.85 -9.74 -10.63
C VAL A 367 2.61 -10.00 -9.13
N THR A 368 3.51 -9.53 -8.27
CA THR A 368 3.39 -9.77 -6.83
C THR A 368 2.20 -9.02 -6.21
N GLN A 369 1.78 -7.87 -6.75
CA GLN A 369 0.58 -7.17 -6.28
C GLN A 369 -0.70 -7.97 -6.55
N VAL A 370 -0.77 -8.71 -7.65
CA VAL A 370 -1.94 -9.56 -7.94
C VAL A 370 -2.12 -10.65 -6.89
N LEU A 371 -1.03 -11.18 -6.32
CA LEU A 371 -1.12 -12.21 -5.26
C LEU A 371 -1.85 -11.72 -4.00
N ASN A 372 -1.84 -10.41 -3.74
CA ASN A 372 -2.50 -9.82 -2.58
C ASN A 372 -4.03 -9.88 -2.65
N VAL A 373 -4.62 -9.96 -3.85
CA VAL A 373 -6.10 -9.96 -3.98
C VAL A 373 -6.72 -11.31 -3.62
N PHE A 374 -5.97 -12.43 -3.68
CA PHE A 374 -6.55 -13.76 -3.49
C PHE A 374 -7.05 -14.04 -2.06
N VAL A 375 -6.46 -13.41 -1.07
CA VAL A 375 -6.86 -13.57 0.34
C VAL A 375 -7.99 -12.60 0.73
N LEU A 376 -8.18 -11.55 -0.07
CA LEU A 376 -9.10 -10.46 0.22
C LEU A 376 -10.54 -10.91 0.47
N PRO A 377 -11.16 -11.82 -0.34
CA PRO A 377 -12.51 -12.30 -0.09
C PRO A 377 -12.68 -12.94 1.29
N LEU A 378 -11.70 -13.73 1.76
CA LEU A 378 -11.75 -14.38 3.08
C LEU A 378 -11.72 -13.34 4.21
N VAL A 379 -10.90 -12.34 4.07
CA VAL A 379 -10.75 -11.23 5.04
C VAL A 379 -12.05 -10.44 5.12
N ILE A 380 -12.67 -10.09 3.98
CA ILE A 380 -13.94 -9.35 3.94
C ILE A 380 -15.09 -10.21 4.50
N PHE A 381 -15.15 -11.48 4.12
CA PHE A 381 -16.17 -12.40 4.66
C PHE A 381 -16.06 -12.53 6.19
N GLY A 382 -14.84 -12.65 6.71
CA GLY A 382 -14.61 -12.74 8.16
C GLY A 382 -15.19 -11.54 8.92
N ILE A 383 -14.89 -10.32 8.49
CA ILE A 383 -15.41 -9.11 9.16
C ILE A 383 -16.91 -8.95 8.95
N LEU A 384 -17.46 -9.33 7.78
CA LEU A 384 -18.91 -9.30 7.54
C LEU A 384 -19.68 -10.14 8.55
N VAL A 385 -19.15 -11.32 8.89
CA VAL A 385 -19.75 -12.19 9.90
C VAL A 385 -19.62 -11.60 11.29
N LEU A 386 -18.43 -11.13 11.69
CA LEU A 386 -18.18 -10.65 13.05
C LEU A 386 -18.97 -9.38 13.37
N ILE A 387 -18.97 -8.40 12.48
CA ILE A 387 -19.58 -7.09 12.72
C ILE A 387 -21.12 -7.18 12.79
N ASN A 388 -21.68 -8.28 12.32
CA ASN A 388 -23.11 -8.54 12.35
C ASN A 388 -23.57 -9.38 13.54
N ARG A 389 -22.66 -9.94 14.34
CA ARG A 389 -23.03 -10.69 15.54
C ARG A 389 -23.52 -9.78 16.65
N LYS A 390 -24.78 -9.97 17.06
CA LYS A 390 -25.41 -9.15 18.11
C LYS A 390 -24.73 -9.32 19.48
N GLU A 391 -24.25 -10.54 19.75
CA GLU A 391 -23.55 -10.89 21.01
C GLU A 391 -22.23 -10.13 21.15
N LEU A 392 -21.55 -9.81 20.04
CA LEU A 392 -20.27 -9.08 20.02
C LEU A 392 -20.46 -7.58 19.92
N MET A 393 -21.33 -7.14 19.03
CA MET A 393 -21.42 -5.74 18.64
C MET A 393 -22.56 -4.97 19.35
N GLY A 394 -23.52 -5.66 19.95
CA GLY A 394 -24.64 -5.06 20.63
C GLY A 394 -25.34 -4.00 19.77
N LYS A 395 -25.45 -2.78 20.31
CA LYS A 395 -26.04 -1.61 19.60
C LYS A 395 -25.16 -1.04 18.47
N TYR A 396 -23.88 -1.44 18.40
CA TYR A 396 -22.91 -0.97 17.42
C TYR A 396 -22.78 -1.89 16.20
N LYS A 397 -23.66 -2.89 16.10
CA LYS A 397 -23.78 -3.76 14.91
C LYS A 397 -23.84 -2.91 13.62
N ALA A 398 -23.34 -3.46 12.53
CA ALA A 398 -23.36 -2.79 11.23
C ALA A 398 -24.78 -2.42 10.82
N GLY A 399 -24.98 -1.17 10.46
CA GLY A 399 -26.23 -0.70 9.86
C GLY A 399 -26.35 -1.13 8.39
N PRO A 400 -27.52 -0.92 7.75
CA PRO A 400 -27.76 -1.35 6.37
C PRO A 400 -26.72 -0.82 5.38
N VAL A 401 -26.37 0.45 5.47
CA VAL A 401 -25.39 1.11 4.57
C VAL A 401 -24.02 0.45 4.65
N LEU A 402 -23.51 0.22 5.88
CA LEU A 402 -22.23 -0.43 6.07
C LEU A 402 -22.25 -1.88 5.58
N ASN A 403 -23.33 -2.61 5.82
CA ASN A 403 -23.49 -3.98 5.32
C ASN A 403 -23.50 -4.04 3.79
N ILE A 404 -24.26 -3.16 3.13
CA ILE A 404 -24.26 -3.06 1.67
C ILE A 404 -22.83 -2.79 1.17
N GLY A 405 -22.12 -1.83 1.78
CA GLY A 405 -20.75 -1.53 1.42
C GLY A 405 -19.82 -2.74 1.56
N ILE A 406 -19.91 -3.50 2.66
CA ILE A 406 -19.05 -4.71 2.86
C ILE A 406 -19.42 -5.81 1.85
N VAL A 407 -20.71 -6.01 1.54
CA VAL A 407 -21.14 -7.01 0.55
C VAL A 407 -20.65 -6.62 -0.85
N LEU A 408 -20.80 -5.35 -1.24
CA LEU A 408 -20.26 -4.87 -2.51
C LEU A 408 -18.73 -5.00 -2.58
N SER A 409 -18.03 -4.71 -1.47
CA SER A 409 -16.58 -4.94 -1.37
C SER A 409 -16.22 -6.42 -1.57
N LEU A 410 -17.03 -7.35 -1.03
CA LEU A 410 -16.82 -8.78 -1.19
C LEU A 410 -17.02 -9.23 -2.64
N ILE A 411 -18.10 -8.76 -3.28
CA ILE A 411 -18.39 -9.05 -4.70
C ILE A 411 -17.23 -8.53 -5.57
N PHE A 412 -16.80 -7.29 -5.34
CA PHE A 412 -15.69 -6.69 -6.06
C PHE A 412 -14.39 -7.48 -5.85
N ALA A 413 -14.06 -7.85 -4.61
CA ALA A 413 -12.88 -8.64 -4.31
C ALA A 413 -12.89 -10.02 -5.00
N CYS A 414 -14.05 -10.71 -5.01
CA CYS A 414 -14.21 -11.97 -5.74
C CYS A 414 -14.02 -11.80 -7.26
N PHE A 415 -14.60 -10.74 -7.83
CA PHE A 415 -14.45 -10.42 -9.25
C PHE A 415 -12.99 -10.16 -9.62
N ILE A 416 -12.30 -9.34 -8.84
CA ILE A 416 -10.89 -9.02 -9.10
C ILE A 416 -9.99 -10.24 -8.87
N SER A 417 -10.24 -11.04 -7.83
CA SER A 417 -9.50 -12.29 -7.60
C SER A 417 -9.65 -13.27 -8.77
N TYR A 418 -10.86 -13.40 -9.32
CA TYR A 418 -11.12 -14.24 -10.49
C TYR A 418 -10.34 -13.75 -11.72
N ASN A 419 -10.41 -12.43 -12.03
CA ASN A 419 -9.65 -11.85 -13.14
C ASN A 419 -8.14 -11.96 -12.94
N GLY A 420 -7.65 -11.81 -11.70
CA GLY A 420 -6.23 -12.00 -11.37
C GLY A 420 -5.75 -13.43 -11.63
N VAL A 421 -6.57 -14.45 -11.30
CA VAL A 421 -6.27 -15.85 -11.63
C VAL A 421 -6.19 -16.06 -13.13
N LEU A 422 -7.18 -15.56 -13.87
CA LEU A 422 -7.19 -15.68 -15.35
C LEU A 422 -5.95 -15.03 -15.95
N ALA A 423 -5.62 -13.82 -15.54
CA ALA A 423 -4.46 -13.09 -16.03
C ALA A 423 -3.12 -13.81 -15.78
N ILE A 424 -2.99 -14.52 -14.64
CA ILE A 424 -1.79 -15.33 -14.35
C ILE A 424 -1.76 -16.57 -15.22
N LEU A 425 -2.91 -17.26 -15.38
CA LEU A 425 -2.99 -18.48 -16.19
C LEU A 425 -2.75 -18.23 -17.68
N GLU A 426 -3.10 -17.06 -18.19
CA GLU A 426 -2.84 -16.67 -19.59
C GLU A 426 -1.36 -16.34 -19.87
N LYS A 427 -0.58 -16.08 -18.79
CA LYS A 427 0.87 -15.81 -18.87
C LYS A 427 1.76 -17.03 -18.62
N LEU A 428 1.20 -18.12 -18.14
CA LEU A 428 1.87 -19.42 -17.97
C LEU A 428 1.76 -20.27 -19.24
#